data_c126845523344d9cafabd193f5dc97d6
#
_entry.id   c126845523344d9cafabd193f5dc97d6
#
_cell.length_a   1.000
_cell.length_b   1.000
_cell.length_c   1.000
_cell.angle_alpha   90.00
_cell.angle_beta   90.00
_cell.angle_gamma   90.00
#
_symmetry.space_group_name_H-M   'P 1'
#
loop_
_entity.id
_entity.type
_entity.pdbx_description
1 polymer ?
#
loop_
_entity_poly.entity_id
_entity_poly.type
_entity_poly.pdbx_seq_one_letter_code
_entity_poly.pdbx_strand_id
1 'polypeptide(L)'
;MSPMEENNYSQQELFEQKKYISDLIDEKSPKKRGSFNIVFGSAILSSTIVLSFLYLFGLFDEEEITIPEPITITETVKEKELVMPRVDTTEIVSIAEIATKTIVQVQVGNLTDDGNFIPAGGGSGVVISEEGLIMTNHHVIDGSNQVRVIFEDGRLYEASIIGSDRLTDIGLLKITASNLTAIAIGNSDQLFVGDLSVAIGHPLTLGEAPTVTTGIVSALERRLDVGGDAMNSSVTLFGLIQTDAPITRGSSGGALLNNNGELIGITTAIATADVGAEGLGFAVPINLALNIAEDLLDDGLVFHAFLGILGAQHFEIAADGARVFQE
;
A
#
# COMPACT_ATOMS: atom_id res chain seq x y z
N MET A 1 43.82 10.41 -11.28
CA MET A 1 42.78 9.94 -10.35
C MET A 1 42.68 10.96 -9.23
N SER A 2 41.74 11.86 -9.34
CA SER A 2 41.47 12.91 -8.33
C SER A 2 40.37 12.40 -7.42
N PRO A 3 40.43 12.55 -6.08
CA PRO A 3 39.39 12.15 -5.18
C PRO A 3 38.17 13.06 -5.38
N MET A 4 36.98 12.46 -5.43
CA MET A 4 35.72 13.18 -5.40
C MET A 4 35.62 13.95 -4.06
N GLU A 5 35.39 15.26 -4.15
CA GLU A 5 35.10 16.11 -3.01
C GLU A 5 33.72 15.69 -2.45
N GLU A 6 33.71 15.09 -1.27
CA GLU A 6 32.52 14.94 -0.45
C GLU A 6 31.99 16.34 -0.12
N ASN A 7 30.77 16.63 -0.57
CA ASN A 7 30.01 17.82 -0.21
C ASN A 7 29.64 17.74 1.28
N ASN A 8 30.56 18.16 2.12
CA ASN A 8 30.41 18.20 3.59
C ASN A 8 29.67 19.48 3.96
N TYR A 9 28.33 19.55 3.75
CA TYR A 9 27.53 20.55 4.43
C TYR A 9 27.58 20.29 5.92
N SER A 10 28.02 21.28 6.70
CA SER A 10 28.07 21.12 8.14
C SER A 10 26.66 20.87 8.69
N GLN A 11 26.54 20.01 9.69
CA GLN A 11 25.25 19.74 10.39
C GLN A 11 24.56 21.05 10.83
N GLN A 12 25.31 22.08 11.02
CA GLN A 12 24.86 23.42 11.44
C GLN A 12 24.19 24.18 10.30
N GLU A 13 24.70 24.09 9.06
CA GLU A 13 24.07 24.68 7.87
C GLU A 13 22.76 24.01 7.51
N LEU A 14 22.70 22.68 7.65
CA LEU A 14 21.47 21.93 7.45
C LEU A 14 20.39 22.28 8.49
N PHE A 15 20.79 22.51 9.72
CA PHE A 15 19.91 22.90 10.82
C PHE A 15 19.35 24.32 10.61
N GLU A 16 20.18 25.27 10.18
CA GLU A 16 19.75 26.65 9.88
C GLU A 16 18.78 26.69 8.69
N GLN A 17 19.01 25.90 7.65
CA GLN A 17 18.08 25.79 6.51
C GLN A 17 16.74 25.17 6.91
N LYS A 18 16.73 24.11 7.73
CA LYS A 18 15.51 23.52 8.25
C LYS A 18 14.72 24.48 9.13
N LYS A 19 15.40 25.26 9.97
CA LYS A 19 14.78 26.27 10.81
C LYS A 19 14.14 27.39 9.97
N TYR A 20 14.85 27.88 8.94
CA TYR A 20 14.34 28.89 8.03
C TYR A 20 13.06 28.43 7.31
N ILE A 21 13.00 27.17 6.85
CA ILE A 21 11.82 26.61 6.20
C ILE A 21 10.66 26.45 7.21
N SER A 22 10.95 26.04 8.44
CA SER A 22 9.95 25.92 9.52
C SER A 22 9.33 27.30 9.85
N ASP A 23 10.14 28.34 9.96
CA ASP A 23 9.69 29.71 10.26
C ASP A 23 8.80 30.25 9.12
N LEU A 24 9.10 29.93 7.86
CA LEU A 24 8.28 30.30 6.70
C LEU A 24 6.91 29.59 6.66
N ILE A 25 6.83 28.37 7.19
CA ILE A 25 5.57 27.59 7.26
C ILE A 25 4.68 28.14 8.39
N ASP A 26 5.27 28.50 9.53
CA ASP A 26 4.53 29.04 10.67
C ASP A 26 3.99 30.46 10.43
N GLU A 27 4.67 31.29 9.64
CA GLU A 27 4.24 32.64 9.29
C GLU A 27 3.00 32.65 8.37
N LYS A 28 2.74 31.57 7.62
CA LYS A 28 1.62 31.42 6.69
C LYS A 28 0.39 30.69 7.23
N SER A 29 0.41 30.20 8.47
CA SER A 29 -0.74 29.53 9.05
C SER A 29 -1.71 30.53 9.70
N PRO A 30 -2.97 30.65 9.25
CA PRO A 30 -3.94 31.55 9.87
C PRO A 30 -4.30 31.04 11.26
N LYS A 31 -4.01 31.85 12.30
CA LYS A 31 -4.46 31.60 13.68
C LYS A 31 -5.99 31.58 13.71
N LYS A 32 -6.59 30.41 13.77
CA LYS A 32 -8.02 30.21 14.01
C LYS A 32 -8.36 30.67 15.43
N ARG A 33 -8.87 31.88 15.56
CA ARG A 33 -9.57 32.35 16.76
C ARG A 33 -11.01 31.85 16.72
N GLY A 34 -11.43 31.17 17.80
CA GLY A 34 -12.72 30.57 17.95
C GLY A 34 -13.89 31.54 17.83
N SER A 35 -14.75 31.29 16.85
CA SER A 35 -16.06 31.95 16.68
C SER A 35 -17.14 30.95 16.25
N PHE A 36 -16.91 29.65 16.39
CA PHE A 36 -17.87 28.66 15.89
C PHE A 36 -19.11 28.47 16.81
N ASN A 37 -18.98 28.73 18.11
CA ASN A 37 -20.05 28.47 19.07
C ASN A 37 -21.12 29.56 19.14
N ILE A 38 -20.86 30.77 18.62
CA ILE A 38 -21.84 31.89 18.67
C ILE A 38 -22.81 31.83 17.48
N VAL A 39 -22.34 31.37 16.31
CA VAL A 39 -23.16 31.30 15.08
C VAL A 39 -24.18 30.14 15.15
N PHE A 40 -23.85 29.02 15.80
CA PHE A 40 -24.77 27.89 15.92
C PHE A 40 -25.91 28.18 16.92
N GLY A 41 -25.64 28.88 18.01
CA GLY A 41 -26.65 29.27 19.01
C GLY A 41 -27.71 30.23 18.46
N SER A 42 -27.30 31.18 17.60
CA SER A 42 -28.22 32.15 16.99
C SER A 42 -29.14 31.56 15.92
N ALA A 43 -28.66 30.56 15.16
CA ALA A 43 -29.44 29.88 14.12
C ALA A 43 -30.60 29.02 14.72
N ILE A 44 -30.35 28.35 15.84
CA ILE A 44 -31.37 27.54 16.51
C ILE A 44 -32.45 28.43 17.16
N LEU A 45 -32.04 29.57 17.77
CA LEU A 45 -32.97 30.50 18.41
C LEU A 45 -33.89 31.20 17.38
N SER A 46 -33.37 31.52 16.20
CA SER A 46 -34.18 32.13 15.15
C SER A 46 -35.16 31.16 14.50
N SER A 47 -34.82 29.91 14.33
CA SER A 47 -35.74 28.90 13.75
C SER A 47 -36.89 28.56 14.67
N THR A 48 -36.69 28.50 15.98
CA THR A 48 -37.75 28.25 16.94
C THR A 48 -38.71 29.40 17.07
N ILE A 49 -38.27 30.64 16.97
CA ILE A 49 -39.12 31.84 16.97
C ILE A 49 -39.99 31.89 15.71
N VAL A 50 -39.44 31.59 14.52
CA VAL A 50 -40.21 31.56 13.27
C VAL A 50 -41.28 30.46 13.30
N LEU A 51 -40.93 29.24 13.75
CA LEU A 51 -41.89 28.15 13.87
C LEU A 51 -43.02 28.45 14.89
N SER A 52 -42.70 29.09 16.01
CA SER A 52 -43.70 29.53 17.00
C SER A 52 -44.62 30.60 16.45
N PHE A 53 -44.10 31.52 15.62
CA PHE A 53 -44.88 32.58 14.98
C PHE A 53 -45.83 32.02 13.91
N LEU A 54 -45.38 31.04 13.12
CA LEU A 54 -46.21 30.33 12.12
C LEU A 54 -47.35 29.54 12.79
N TYR A 55 -47.10 28.94 13.93
CA TYR A 55 -48.12 28.23 14.72
C TYR A 55 -49.14 29.17 15.34
N LEU A 56 -48.72 30.31 15.92
CA LEU A 56 -49.59 31.27 16.58
C LEU A 56 -50.52 32.03 15.60
N PHE A 57 -50.08 32.20 14.34
CA PHE A 57 -50.87 32.91 13.34
C PHE A 57 -51.71 32.02 12.42
N GLY A 58 -51.80 30.67 12.74
CA GLY A 58 -52.67 29.74 12.04
C GLY A 58 -52.36 29.61 10.52
N LEU A 59 -51.08 29.79 10.15
CA LEU A 59 -50.63 29.64 8.75
C LEU A 59 -50.37 28.20 8.34
N PHE A 60 -50.69 27.25 9.22
CA PHE A 60 -50.82 25.84 8.87
C PHE A 60 -52.31 25.57 8.65
N ASP A 61 -52.80 25.78 7.44
CA ASP A 61 -54.06 25.21 7.04
C ASP A 61 -53.90 23.69 7.06
N GLU A 62 -54.78 23.00 7.81
CA GLU A 62 -54.94 21.55 7.73
C GLU A 62 -55.54 21.24 6.33
N GLU A 63 -54.72 21.20 5.28
CA GLU A 63 -55.13 20.50 4.08
C GLU A 63 -55.17 19.01 4.44
N GLU A 64 -56.38 18.48 4.49
CA GLU A 64 -56.67 17.06 4.60
C GLU A 64 -55.87 16.32 3.51
N ILE A 65 -54.76 15.68 3.88
CA ILE A 65 -53.99 14.84 3.00
C ILE A 65 -54.88 13.65 2.63
N THR A 66 -55.62 13.77 1.54
CA THR A 66 -56.28 12.60 0.91
C THR A 66 -55.17 11.70 0.40
N ILE A 67 -54.93 10.63 1.16
CA ILE A 67 -54.02 9.55 0.72
C ILE A 67 -54.70 8.93 -0.51
N PRO A 68 -54.10 9.03 -1.73
CA PRO A 68 -54.63 8.35 -2.89
C PRO A 68 -54.61 6.84 -2.60
N GLU A 69 -55.68 6.16 -3.00
CA GLU A 69 -55.77 4.70 -2.95
C GLU A 69 -54.55 4.06 -3.56
N PRO A 70 -53.99 2.96 -2.97
CA PRO A 70 -52.81 2.30 -3.50
C PRO A 70 -53.08 1.85 -4.95
N ILE A 71 -52.37 2.45 -5.89
CA ILE A 71 -52.35 1.99 -7.26
C ILE A 71 -51.78 0.57 -7.28
N THR A 72 -52.64 -0.41 -7.47
CA THR A 72 -52.23 -1.80 -7.68
C THR A 72 -51.57 -1.85 -9.04
N ILE A 73 -50.24 -1.61 -9.12
CA ILE A 73 -49.47 -1.85 -10.32
C ILE A 73 -49.31 -3.36 -10.47
N THR A 74 -50.24 -3.99 -11.20
CA THR A 74 -50.08 -5.37 -11.67
C THR A 74 -49.26 -5.31 -12.97
N GLU A 75 -48.09 -4.71 -12.95
CA GLU A 75 -47.08 -5.00 -13.94
C GLU A 75 -46.25 -6.17 -13.46
N THR A 76 -46.38 -7.28 -14.16
CA THR A 76 -45.42 -8.38 -14.10
C THR A 76 -44.06 -7.81 -14.44
N VAL A 77 -43.33 -7.30 -13.46
CA VAL A 77 -41.88 -7.10 -13.55
C VAL A 77 -41.34 -8.49 -13.82
N LYS A 78 -41.01 -8.76 -15.09
CA LYS A 78 -40.10 -9.85 -15.43
C LYS A 78 -38.84 -9.50 -14.64
N GLU A 79 -38.66 -10.18 -13.54
CA GLU A 79 -37.44 -10.17 -12.75
C GLU A 79 -36.31 -10.57 -13.70
N LYS A 80 -35.65 -9.54 -14.24
CA LYS A 80 -34.43 -9.73 -15.00
C LYS A 80 -33.45 -10.19 -13.91
N GLU A 81 -33.34 -11.50 -13.82
CA GLU A 81 -32.36 -12.15 -12.94
C GLU A 81 -31.04 -11.46 -13.25
N LEU A 82 -30.62 -10.56 -12.36
CA LEU A 82 -29.27 -10.02 -12.34
C LEU A 82 -28.39 -11.22 -12.06
N VAL A 83 -27.97 -11.90 -13.12
CA VAL A 83 -26.90 -12.89 -13.04
C VAL A 83 -25.66 -12.09 -12.66
N MET A 84 -25.47 -11.91 -11.37
CA MET A 84 -24.20 -11.49 -10.83
C MET A 84 -23.18 -12.50 -11.36
N PRO A 85 -22.14 -12.08 -12.09
CA PRO A 85 -21.09 -13.01 -12.46
C PRO A 85 -20.59 -13.63 -11.17
N ARG A 86 -20.85 -14.91 -10.98
CA ARG A 86 -20.21 -15.69 -9.92
C ARG A 86 -18.72 -15.64 -10.25
N VAL A 87 -17.92 -15.01 -9.40
CA VAL A 87 -16.48 -15.28 -9.39
C VAL A 87 -16.37 -16.79 -9.19
N ASP A 88 -15.82 -17.47 -10.16
CA ASP A 88 -15.65 -18.92 -10.04
C ASP A 88 -14.58 -19.17 -8.96
N THR A 89 -15.04 -19.50 -7.75
CA THR A 89 -14.14 -19.78 -6.63
C THR A 89 -13.18 -20.92 -6.93
N THR A 90 -13.46 -21.72 -7.93
CA THR A 90 -12.58 -22.78 -8.44
C THR A 90 -11.28 -22.21 -8.98
N GLU A 91 -11.31 -21.03 -9.62
CA GLU A 91 -10.12 -20.38 -10.13
C GLU A 91 -9.19 -19.93 -8.98
N ILE A 92 -9.75 -19.32 -7.92
CA ILE A 92 -8.95 -18.88 -6.75
C ILE A 92 -8.32 -20.06 -6.03
N VAL A 93 -9.04 -21.19 -5.89
CA VAL A 93 -8.51 -22.41 -5.31
C VAL A 93 -7.33 -22.93 -6.12
N SER A 94 -7.46 -22.96 -7.45
CA SER A 94 -6.38 -23.43 -8.33
C SER A 94 -5.16 -22.51 -8.29
N ILE A 95 -5.38 -21.20 -8.24
CA ILE A 95 -4.29 -20.21 -8.07
C ILE A 95 -3.57 -20.45 -6.74
N ALA A 96 -4.31 -20.62 -5.64
CA ALA A 96 -3.75 -20.87 -4.33
C ALA A 96 -2.92 -22.16 -4.28
N GLU A 97 -3.44 -23.28 -4.81
CA GLU A 97 -2.74 -24.59 -4.82
C GLU A 97 -1.39 -24.56 -5.54
N ILE A 98 -1.26 -23.73 -6.58
CA ILE A 98 -0.02 -23.60 -7.35
C ILE A 98 0.90 -22.58 -6.68
N ALA A 99 0.36 -21.40 -6.37
CA ALA A 99 1.16 -20.26 -5.96
C ALA A 99 1.72 -20.40 -4.53
N THR A 100 1.02 -21.06 -3.59
CA THR A 100 1.53 -21.25 -2.22
C THR A 100 2.88 -21.97 -2.19
N LYS A 101 3.13 -22.87 -3.15
CA LYS A 101 4.41 -23.59 -3.27
C LYS A 101 5.59 -22.70 -3.65
N THR A 102 5.31 -21.52 -4.18
CA THR A 102 6.31 -20.53 -4.59
C THR A 102 6.50 -19.42 -3.56
N ILE A 103 5.69 -19.41 -2.49
CA ILE A 103 5.77 -18.43 -1.40
C ILE A 103 6.51 -19.04 -0.23
N VAL A 104 7.45 -18.29 0.30
CA VAL A 104 8.27 -18.70 1.44
C VAL A 104 8.11 -17.73 2.59
N GLN A 105 8.28 -18.23 3.81
CA GLN A 105 8.52 -17.41 4.98
C GLN A 105 9.98 -16.94 4.94
N VAL A 106 10.21 -15.64 5.09
CA VAL A 106 11.55 -15.07 5.28
C VAL A 106 11.73 -14.76 6.74
N GLN A 107 12.71 -15.40 7.37
CA GLN A 107 13.12 -15.12 8.75
C GLN A 107 14.47 -14.46 8.76
N VAL A 108 14.56 -13.35 9.51
CA VAL A 108 15.81 -12.64 9.78
C VAL A 108 16.17 -12.79 11.25
N GLY A 109 17.45 -12.85 11.55
CA GLY A 109 17.88 -13.07 12.92
C GLY A 109 19.38 -12.95 13.12
N ASN A 110 19.82 -13.39 14.28
CA ASN A 110 21.22 -13.41 14.67
C ASN A 110 21.65 -14.82 15.05
N LEU A 111 22.92 -15.15 14.85
CA LEU A 111 23.52 -16.35 15.42
C LEU A 111 24.02 -16.06 16.83
N THR A 112 23.76 -17.00 17.73
CA THR A 112 24.44 -17.02 19.06
C THR A 112 25.90 -17.44 18.90
N ASP A 113 26.70 -17.27 19.95
CA ASP A 113 28.09 -17.76 20.01
C ASP A 113 28.18 -19.29 19.77
N ASP A 114 27.12 -20.02 20.11
CA ASP A 114 27.01 -21.47 19.87
C ASP A 114 26.49 -21.82 18.47
N GLY A 115 26.28 -20.83 17.58
CA GLY A 115 25.79 -21.02 16.21
C GLY A 115 24.29 -21.24 16.08
N ASN A 116 23.48 -21.05 17.13
CA ASN A 116 22.03 -21.16 17.04
C ASN A 116 21.42 -19.89 16.46
N PHE A 117 20.48 -20.05 15.54
CA PHE A 117 19.74 -18.94 14.96
C PHE A 117 18.62 -18.47 15.90
N ILE A 118 18.64 -17.19 16.26
CA ILE A 118 17.57 -16.53 17.02
C ILE A 118 16.81 -15.60 16.07
N PRO A 119 15.53 -15.91 15.75
CA PRO A 119 14.71 -15.01 14.91
C PRO A 119 14.52 -13.66 15.60
N ALA A 120 14.66 -12.58 14.84
CA ALA A 120 14.40 -11.21 15.27
C ALA A 120 13.21 -10.57 14.54
N GLY A 121 12.85 -11.11 13.37
CA GLY A 121 11.76 -10.62 12.54
C GLY A 121 11.64 -11.41 11.25
N GLY A 122 10.91 -10.86 10.29
CA GLY A 122 10.78 -11.43 8.96
C GLY A 122 9.49 -11.02 8.26
N GLY A 123 9.23 -11.70 7.17
CA GLY A 123 8.08 -11.49 6.29
C GLY A 123 7.91 -12.67 5.34
N SER A 124 7.53 -12.37 4.12
CA SER A 124 7.34 -13.32 3.04
C SER A 124 8.39 -13.14 1.94
N GLY A 125 8.50 -14.12 1.07
CA GLY A 125 9.28 -14.05 -0.16
C GLY A 125 8.61 -14.83 -1.27
N VAL A 126 8.93 -14.49 -2.51
CA VAL A 126 8.41 -15.13 -3.71
C VAL A 126 9.56 -15.75 -4.50
N VAL A 127 9.50 -17.04 -4.79
CA VAL A 127 10.47 -17.75 -5.63
C VAL A 127 10.24 -17.32 -7.08
N ILE A 128 11.16 -16.57 -7.65
CA ILE A 128 11.04 -16.04 -9.02
C ILE A 128 11.88 -16.83 -10.04
N SER A 129 12.70 -17.76 -9.59
CA SER A 129 13.55 -18.59 -10.46
C SER A 129 13.75 -19.98 -9.87
N GLU A 130 13.79 -20.99 -10.73
CA GLU A 130 14.10 -22.39 -10.36
C GLU A 130 15.53 -22.55 -9.81
N GLU A 131 16.42 -21.60 -10.10
CA GLU A 131 17.78 -21.54 -9.57
C GLU A 131 17.84 -21.00 -8.14
N GLY A 132 16.70 -20.59 -7.55
CA GLY A 132 16.59 -20.17 -6.16
C GLY A 132 16.76 -18.67 -5.92
N LEU A 133 16.39 -17.82 -6.87
CA LEU A 133 16.20 -16.41 -6.63
C LEU A 133 14.84 -16.18 -5.95
N ILE A 134 14.85 -15.40 -4.88
CA ILE A 134 13.67 -15.08 -4.09
C ILE A 134 13.59 -13.56 -3.94
N MET A 135 12.45 -13.00 -4.32
CA MET A 135 12.15 -11.59 -4.16
C MET A 135 11.41 -11.37 -2.84
N THR A 136 11.75 -10.31 -2.13
CA THR A 136 11.12 -9.88 -0.87
C THR A 136 11.15 -8.36 -0.77
N ASN A 137 10.77 -7.78 0.36
CA ASN A 137 10.96 -6.34 0.58
C ASN A 137 12.32 -6.03 1.23
N HIS A 138 12.82 -4.82 0.94
CA HIS A 138 14.01 -4.27 1.60
C HIS A 138 13.83 -4.25 3.13
N HIS A 139 12.72 -3.68 3.63
CA HIS A 139 12.47 -3.54 5.07
C HIS A 139 12.37 -4.89 5.82
N VAL A 140 12.11 -5.99 5.11
CA VAL A 140 12.08 -7.34 5.71
C VAL A 140 13.48 -7.81 6.05
N ILE A 141 14.49 -7.44 5.25
CA ILE A 141 15.88 -7.93 5.38
C ILE A 141 16.87 -6.86 5.82
N ASP A 142 16.44 -5.60 5.95
CA ASP A 142 17.31 -4.46 6.30
C ASP A 142 18.01 -4.68 7.65
N GLY A 143 19.28 -4.37 7.67
CA GLY A 143 20.13 -4.51 8.88
C GLY A 143 20.38 -5.95 9.32
N SER A 144 19.97 -6.96 8.58
CA SER A 144 20.09 -8.37 8.94
C SER A 144 21.32 -9.01 8.30
N ASN A 145 22.04 -9.81 9.06
CA ASN A 145 23.20 -10.56 8.58
C ASN A 145 22.90 -12.05 8.35
N GLN A 146 21.80 -12.54 8.88
CA GLN A 146 21.37 -13.94 8.80
C GLN A 146 19.94 -14.00 8.32
N VAL A 147 19.73 -14.65 7.19
CA VAL A 147 18.41 -14.83 6.59
C VAL A 147 18.18 -16.30 6.35
N ARG A 148 16.98 -16.77 6.68
CA ARG A 148 16.50 -18.12 6.38
C ARG A 148 15.18 -18.04 5.67
N VAL A 149 14.93 -18.98 4.77
CA VAL A 149 13.64 -19.17 4.12
C VAL A 149 13.06 -20.51 4.47
N ILE A 150 11.76 -20.54 4.73
CA ILE A 150 11.02 -21.75 5.08
C ILE A 150 9.87 -21.89 4.09
N PHE A 151 9.80 -23.04 3.43
CA PHE A 151 8.71 -23.40 2.52
C PHE A 151 7.53 -23.99 3.29
N GLU A 152 6.34 -24.03 2.68
CA GLU A 152 5.12 -24.59 3.30
C GLU A 152 5.26 -26.07 3.69
N ASP A 153 6.15 -26.81 3.02
CA ASP A 153 6.45 -28.21 3.31
C ASP A 153 7.48 -28.42 4.42
N GLY A 154 7.91 -27.32 5.08
CA GLY A 154 8.87 -27.31 6.17
C GLY A 154 10.35 -27.35 5.74
N ARG A 155 10.66 -27.38 4.43
CA ARG A 155 12.04 -27.25 3.97
C ARG A 155 12.59 -25.89 4.37
N LEU A 156 13.76 -25.88 5.01
CA LEU A 156 14.47 -24.67 5.47
C LEU A 156 15.80 -24.56 4.74
N TYR A 157 16.09 -23.35 4.27
CA TYR A 157 17.36 -23.01 3.62
C TYR A 157 17.93 -21.72 4.20
N GLU A 158 19.26 -21.66 4.30
CA GLU A 158 19.94 -20.40 4.51
C GLU A 158 19.94 -19.61 3.20
N ALA A 159 19.69 -18.30 3.30
CA ALA A 159 19.61 -17.42 2.16
C ALA A 159 20.72 -16.36 2.23
N SER A 160 21.39 -16.14 1.11
CA SER A 160 22.31 -15.03 0.93
C SER A 160 21.56 -13.82 0.42
N ILE A 161 21.80 -12.63 0.99
CA ILE A 161 21.29 -11.37 0.46
C ILE A 161 22.15 -11.00 -0.75
N ILE A 162 21.55 -10.90 -1.94
CA ILE A 162 22.18 -10.40 -3.15
C ILE A 162 22.32 -8.89 -3.06
N GLY A 163 21.22 -8.22 -2.70
CA GLY A 163 21.13 -6.79 -2.50
C GLY A 163 19.71 -6.36 -2.15
N SER A 164 19.55 -5.08 -1.89
CA SER A 164 18.21 -4.51 -1.69
C SER A 164 18.20 -3.01 -2.00
N ASP A 165 17.04 -2.50 -2.40
CA ASP A 165 16.82 -1.10 -2.67
C ASP A 165 15.75 -0.50 -1.76
N ARG A 166 16.15 0.49 -0.98
CA ARG A 166 15.27 1.17 -0.03
C ARG A 166 14.20 2.03 -0.70
N LEU A 167 14.51 2.63 -1.87
CA LEU A 167 13.60 3.57 -2.53
C LEU A 167 12.42 2.89 -3.21
N THR A 168 12.58 1.62 -3.59
CA THR A 168 11.51 0.79 -4.17
C THR A 168 10.98 -0.24 -3.19
N ASP A 169 11.64 -0.42 -2.03
CA ASP A 169 11.34 -1.44 -1.04
C ASP A 169 11.48 -2.88 -1.59
N ILE A 170 12.42 -3.13 -2.50
CA ILE A 170 12.70 -4.46 -3.04
C ILE A 170 14.00 -5.02 -2.50
N GLY A 171 13.98 -6.29 -2.15
CA GLY A 171 15.15 -7.08 -1.76
C GLY A 171 15.24 -8.38 -2.56
N LEU A 172 16.46 -8.82 -2.84
CA LEU A 172 16.73 -10.05 -3.58
C LEU A 172 17.60 -10.99 -2.75
N LEU A 173 17.12 -12.22 -2.62
CA LEU A 173 17.78 -13.31 -1.89
C LEU A 173 18.15 -14.43 -2.84
N LYS A 174 19.15 -15.22 -2.45
CA LYS A 174 19.58 -16.45 -3.15
C LYS A 174 19.65 -17.60 -2.18
N ILE A 175 19.04 -18.72 -2.56
CA ILE A 175 19.22 -20.03 -1.88
C ILE A 175 19.87 -21.03 -2.82
N THR A 176 20.50 -22.06 -2.25
CA THR A 176 20.97 -23.23 -2.97
C THR A 176 20.02 -24.39 -2.69
N ALA A 177 19.14 -24.65 -3.63
CA ALA A 177 18.15 -25.73 -3.54
C ALA A 177 17.88 -26.30 -4.93
N SER A 178 17.35 -27.51 -4.98
CA SER A 178 16.93 -28.18 -6.23
C SER A 178 15.42 -28.41 -6.22
N ASN A 179 14.85 -28.58 -7.41
CA ASN A 179 13.43 -28.83 -7.61
C ASN A 179 12.54 -27.71 -7.02
N LEU A 180 12.95 -26.49 -7.23
CA LEU A 180 12.13 -25.32 -6.91
C LEU A 180 11.11 -25.08 -8.03
N THR A 181 9.95 -24.58 -7.64
CA THR A 181 8.95 -24.06 -8.58
C THR A 181 9.02 -22.54 -8.52
N ALA A 182 9.22 -21.91 -9.68
CA ALA A 182 9.14 -20.46 -9.80
C ALA A 182 7.69 -20.05 -10.08
N ILE A 183 7.32 -18.87 -9.58
CA ILE A 183 6.04 -18.24 -9.87
C ILE A 183 5.99 -17.80 -11.35
N ALA A 184 4.82 -17.90 -11.98
CA ALA A 184 4.59 -17.29 -13.29
C ALA A 184 4.60 -15.78 -13.17
N ILE A 185 5.37 -15.10 -14.03
CA ILE A 185 5.48 -13.65 -14.03
C ILE A 185 4.43 -13.05 -14.94
N GLY A 186 3.64 -12.12 -14.42
CA GLY A 186 2.65 -11.33 -15.17
C GLY A 186 3.22 -10.03 -15.72
N ASN A 187 2.33 -9.12 -16.09
CA ASN A 187 2.68 -7.78 -16.59
C ASN A 187 1.89 -6.71 -15.86
N SER A 188 2.56 -5.96 -14.97
CA SER A 188 1.91 -4.92 -14.18
C SER A 188 1.49 -3.69 -14.98
N ASP A 189 2.04 -3.47 -16.20
CA ASP A 189 1.69 -2.33 -17.06
C ASP A 189 0.34 -2.55 -17.78
N GLN A 190 -0.21 -3.77 -17.72
CA GLN A 190 -1.49 -4.13 -18.34
C GLN A 190 -2.66 -4.18 -17.36
N LEU A 191 -2.45 -3.76 -16.13
CA LEU A 191 -3.48 -3.78 -15.09
C LEU A 191 -4.51 -2.67 -15.26
N PHE A 192 -5.74 -3.02 -14.93
CA PHE A 192 -6.85 -2.07 -14.84
C PHE A 192 -7.45 -2.06 -13.44
N VAL A 193 -7.97 -0.90 -13.03
CA VAL A 193 -8.76 -0.81 -11.81
C VAL A 193 -10.00 -1.68 -11.94
N GLY A 194 -10.21 -2.57 -10.97
CA GLY A 194 -11.27 -3.58 -10.98
C GLY A 194 -10.79 -5.00 -11.33
N ASP A 195 -9.55 -5.17 -11.80
CA ASP A 195 -8.99 -6.51 -12.04
C ASP A 195 -8.92 -7.29 -10.72
N LEU A 196 -9.20 -8.61 -10.80
CA LEU A 196 -9.05 -9.50 -9.65
C LEU A 196 -7.61 -9.48 -9.16
N SER A 197 -7.44 -9.39 -7.86
CA SER A 197 -6.15 -9.52 -7.19
C SER A 197 -6.21 -10.59 -6.11
N VAL A 198 -5.19 -11.47 -6.06
CA VAL A 198 -5.03 -12.49 -5.05
C VAL A 198 -3.71 -12.23 -4.33
N ALA A 199 -3.77 -11.89 -3.04
CA ALA A 199 -2.58 -11.68 -2.23
C ALA A 199 -2.24 -12.95 -1.46
N ILE A 200 -0.97 -13.38 -1.54
CA ILE A 200 -0.46 -14.55 -0.84
C ILE A 200 0.80 -14.16 -0.08
N GLY A 201 0.78 -14.38 1.23
CA GLY A 201 1.92 -14.16 2.11
C GLY A 201 2.05 -15.29 3.12
N HIS A 202 3.18 -15.31 3.82
CA HIS A 202 3.48 -16.30 4.85
C HIS A 202 3.68 -15.61 6.20
N PRO A 203 2.60 -15.20 6.90
CA PRO A 203 2.70 -14.44 8.14
C PRO A 203 3.37 -15.24 9.25
N LEU A 204 4.41 -14.69 9.87
CA LEU A 204 5.21 -15.31 10.92
C LEU A 204 4.41 -15.80 12.15
N THR A 205 3.25 -15.16 12.41
CA THR A 205 2.50 -15.34 13.65
C THR A 205 1.29 -16.27 13.52
N LEU A 206 0.92 -16.67 12.30
CA LEU A 206 -0.32 -17.40 12.03
C LEU A 206 -0.13 -18.89 11.70
N GLY A 207 1.10 -19.41 11.83
CA GLY A 207 1.40 -20.83 11.57
C GLY A 207 2.34 -21.04 10.38
N GLU A 208 2.47 -22.30 9.95
CA GLU A 208 3.43 -22.72 8.92
C GLU A 208 2.88 -22.62 7.49
N ALA A 209 1.60 -22.36 7.31
CA ALA A 209 0.95 -22.27 5.99
C ALA A 209 0.81 -20.83 5.50
N PRO A 210 0.99 -20.59 4.19
CA PRO A 210 0.69 -19.28 3.58
C PRO A 210 -0.78 -18.91 3.74
N THR A 211 -1.04 -17.60 3.86
CA THR A 211 -2.40 -17.03 3.90
C THR A 211 -2.73 -16.48 2.53
N VAL A 212 -3.93 -16.79 2.04
CA VAL A 212 -4.47 -16.31 0.76
C VAL A 212 -5.64 -15.37 1.04
N THR A 213 -5.60 -14.18 0.47
CA THR A 213 -6.68 -13.20 0.51
C THR A 213 -6.99 -12.74 -0.91
N THR A 214 -8.23 -12.26 -1.13
CA THR A 214 -8.67 -11.82 -2.45
C THR A 214 -9.31 -10.46 -2.39
N GLY A 215 -9.19 -9.71 -3.46
CA GLY A 215 -9.78 -8.41 -3.67
C GLY A 215 -9.66 -8.00 -5.13
N ILE A 216 -9.58 -6.72 -5.38
CA ILE A 216 -9.38 -6.14 -6.70
C ILE A 216 -8.22 -5.15 -6.70
N VAL A 217 -7.72 -4.82 -7.86
CA VAL A 217 -6.87 -3.64 -8.06
C VAL A 217 -7.74 -2.41 -7.83
N SER A 218 -7.57 -1.72 -6.71
CA SER A 218 -8.39 -0.57 -6.31
C SER A 218 -7.91 0.73 -6.94
N ALA A 219 -6.60 0.85 -7.17
CA ALA A 219 -5.97 1.99 -7.86
C ALA A 219 -4.57 1.62 -8.33
N LEU A 220 -4.05 2.40 -9.26
CA LEU A 220 -2.68 2.32 -9.79
C LEU A 220 -1.93 3.62 -9.52
N GLU A 221 -0.62 3.61 -9.72
CA GLU A 221 0.26 4.79 -9.60
C GLU A 221 0.13 5.50 -8.23
N ARG A 222 -0.02 4.71 -7.17
CA ARG A 222 -0.12 5.28 -5.82
C ARG A 222 1.22 5.69 -5.28
N ARG A 223 1.19 6.81 -4.58
CA ARG A 223 2.29 7.30 -3.75
C ARG A 223 2.00 6.99 -2.28
N LEU A 224 3.02 6.52 -1.58
CA LEU A 224 2.95 6.21 -0.16
C LEU A 224 4.18 6.73 0.57
N ASP A 225 3.98 7.57 1.57
CA ASP A 225 5.05 8.00 2.46
C ASP A 225 5.16 6.98 3.61
N VAL A 226 6.31 6.31 3.72
CA VAL A 226 6.56 5.25 4.69
C VAL A 226 7.71 5.61 5.64
N GLY A 227 7.52 5.32 6.92
CA GLY A 227 8.49 5.64 7.96
C GLY A 227 8.60 7.14 8.20
N GLY A 228 9.43 7.50 9.16
CA GLY A 228 9.69 8.87 9.57
C GLY A 228 9.20 9.09 10.98
N ASP A 229 10.10 8.85 11.93
CA ASP A 229 10.02 9.48 13.23
C ASP A 229 10.87 10.76 13.21
N ALA A 230 10.89 11.48 14.33
CA ALA A 230 11.62 12.75 14.46
C ALA A 230 13.14 12.66 14.15
N MET A 231 13.68 11.46 13.90
CA MET A 231 15.11 11.21 13.65
C MET A 231 15.39 10.49 12.33
N ASN A 232 14.40 9.84 11.69
CA ASN A 232 14.59 9.10 10.45
C ASN A 232 13.84 9.75 9.29
N SER A 233 14.53 9.86 8.14
CA SER A 233 13.92 10.37 6.92
C SER A 233 12.82 9.41 6.44
N SER A 234 11.62 9.93 6.21
CA SER A 234 10.57 9.20 5.50
C SER A 234 11.04 8.83 4.08
N VAL A 235 10.66 7.67 3.63
CA VAL A 235 10.82 7.25 2.22
C VAL A 235 9.46 7.36 1.55
N THR A 236 9.43 7.90 0.35
CA THR A 236 8.23 7.90 -0.48
C THR A 236 8.35 6.78 -1.51
N LEU A 237 7.46 5.82 -1.45
CA LEU A 237 7.29 4.82 -2.50
C LEU A 237 6.35 5.38 -3.56
N PHE A 238 6.67 5.14 -4.83
CA PHE A 238 5.92 5.65 -5.99
C PHE A 238 5.44 4.50 -6.88
N GLY A 239 4.40 4.77 -7.66
CA GLY A 239 3.90 3.85 -8.68
C GLY A 239 3.25 2.59 -8.12
N LEU A 240 2.85 2.57 -6.85
CA LEU A 240 2.32 1.37 -6.20
C LEU A 240 0.94 0.95 -6.75
N ILE A 241 0.71 -0.35 -6.79
CA ILE A 241 -0.61 -0.96 -6.96
C ILE A 241 -1.32 -0.92 -5.61
N GLN A 242 -2.54 -0.38 -5.57
CA GLN A 242 -3.43 -0.47 -4.41
C GLN A 242 -4.44 -1.58 -4.61
N THR A 243 -4.68 -2.39 -3.58
CA THR A 243 -5.69 -3.44 -3.55
C THR A 243 -6.51 -3.37 -2.26
N ASP A 244 -7.73 -3.86 -2.28
CA ASP A 244 -8.56 -4.10 -1.09
C ASP A 244 -8.43 -5.54 -0.56
N ALA A 245 -7.63 -6.39 -1.23
CA ALA A 245 -7.22 -7.67 -0.65
C ALA A 245 -6.51 -7.42 0.69
N PRO A 246 -6.95 -8.02 1.81
CA PRO A 246 -6.33 -7.81 3.11
C PRO A 246 -4.84 -8.20 3.12
N ILE A 247 -3.98 -7.21 3.39
CA ILE A 247 -2.53 -7.39 3.56
C ILE A 247 -2.20 -7.11 5.02
N THR A 248 -1.65 -8.10 5.72
CA THR A 248 -1.36 -8.03 7.14
C THR A 248 0.14 -8.09 7.41
N ARG A 249 0.55 -7.79 8.67
CA ARG A 249 1.95 -7.96 9.08
C ARG A 249 2.45 -9.37 8.82
N GLY A 250 3.61 -9.49 8.19
CA GLY A 250 4.23 -10.74 7.77
C GLY A 250 3.90 -11.10 6.31
N SER A 251 2.88 -10.47 5.69
CA SER A 251 2.65 -10.62 4.25
C SER A 251 3.58 -9.75 3.40
N SER A 252 4.34 -8.81 4.00
CA SER A 252 5.38 -8.03 3.30
C SER A 252 6.36 -8.96 2.59
N GLY A 253 6.63 -8.69 1.31
CA GLY A 253 7.48 -9.52 0.45
C GLY A 253 6.75 -10.70 -0.19
N GLY A 254 5.45 -10.86 0.05
CA GLY A 254 4.61 -11.87 -0.60
C GLY A 254 4.17 -11.47 -2.00
N ALA A 255 3.33 -12.31 -2.61
CA ALA A 255 2.84 -12.12 -3.97
C ALA A 255 1.50 -11.39 -4.02
N LEU A 256 1.34 -10.51 -4.99
CA LEU A 256 0.05 -10.09 -5.53
C LEU A 256 -0.08 -10.71 -6.93
N LEU A 257 -1.15 -11.48 -7.16
CA LEU A 257 -1.37 -12.23 -8.38
C LEU A 257 -2.63 -11.73 -9.11
N ASN A 258 -2.65 -11.89 -10.43
CA ASN A 258 -3.84 -11.68 -11.25
C ASN A 258 -4.75 -12.93 -11.27
N ASN A 259 -5.82 -12.86 -12.06
CA ASN A 259 -6.77 -13.97 -12.25
C ASN A 259 -6.18 -15.20 -12.95
N ASN A 260 -5.02 -15.08 -13.59
CA ASN A 260 -4.29 -16.21 -14.19
C ASN A 260 -3.30 -16.87 -13.21
N GLY A 261 -3.15 -16.34 -11.99
CA GLY A 261 -2.14 -16.76 -11.02
C GLY A 261 -0.74 -16.27 -11.34
N GLU A 262 -0.60 -15.24 -12.17
CA GLU A 262 0.66 -14.61 -12.52
C GLU A 262 0.98 -13.49 -11.55
N LEU A 263 2.26 -13.35 -11.19
CA LEU A 263 2.76 -12.32 -10.27
C LEU A 263 2.69 -10.95 -10.92
N ILE A 264 1.90 -10.04 -10.34
CA ILE A 264 1.74 -8.66 -10.78
C ILE A 264 2.35 -7.63 -9.83
N GLY A 265 2.71 -8.06 -8.60
CA GLY A 265 3.39 -7.19 -7.65
C GLY A 265 3.90 -7.91 -6.42
N ILE A 266 4.79 -7.25 -5.67
CA ILE A 266 5.31 -7.67 -4.37
C ILE A 266 4.59 -6.89 -3.29
N THR A 267 3.86 -7.59 -2.40
CA THR A 267 3.06 -6.95 -1.36
C THR A 267 3.93 -6.24 -0.33
N THR A 268 3.52 -5.04 0.10
CA THR A 268 4.14 -4.30 1.18
C THR A 268 3.11 -3.89 2.23
N ALA A 269 3.31 -4.31 3.48
CA ALA A 269 2.39 -4.08 4.60
C ALA A 269 2.74 -2.84 5.43
N ILE A 270 3.73 -2.05 5.02
CA ILE A 270 4.18 -0.85 5.76
C ILE A 270 3.04 0.16 5.92
N ALA A 271 2.21 0.30 4.88
CA ALA A 271 1.13 1.29 4.85
C ALA A 271 -0.01 1.03 5.83
N THR A 272 -0.31 -0.23 6.11
CA THR A 272 -1.47 -0.60 6.93
C THR A 272 -1.25 -0.34 8.42
N ALA A 273 0.01 -0.32 8.87
CA ALA A 273 0.34 -0.14 10.28
C ALA A 273 0.23 1.33 10.74
N ASP A 274 0.57 2.27 9.87
CA ASP A 274 0.67 3.70 10.24
C ASP A 274 -0.62 4.48 9.96
N VAL A 275 -1.45 4.05 8.99
CA VAL A 275 -2.62 4.81 8.54
C VAL A 275 -3.92 4.31 9.19
N GLY A 276 -3.91 3.14 9.86
CA GLY A 276 -5.11 2.57 10.51
C GLY A 276 -6.28 2.33 9.54
N ALA A 277 -5.99 2.28 8.24
CA ALA A 277 -7.00 2.12 7.19
C ALA A 277 -7.20 0.63 6.90
N GLU A 278 -8.24 0.05 7.46
CA GLU A 278 -8.68 -1.29 7.08
C GLU A 278 -9.07 -1.32 5.59
N GLY A 279 -8.64 -2.34 4.86
CA GLY A 279 -8.96 -2.53 3.45
C GLY A 279 -8.08 -1.75 2.46
N LEU A 280 -6.91 -1.26 2.88
CA LEU A 280 -5.91 -0.68 1.99
C LEU A 280 -4.64 -1.53 1.99
N GLY A 281 -4.44 -2.28 0.92
CA GLY A 281 -3.20 -3.01 0.65
C GLY A 281 -2.40 -2.32 -0.45
N PHE A 282 -1.08 -2.48 -0.44
CA PHE A 282 -0.19 -1.94 -1.46
C PHE A 282 0.80 -3.01 -1.93
N ALA A 283 1.20 -2.91 -3.20
CA ALA A 283 2.23 -3.76 -3.78
C ALA A 283 3.13 -2.96 -4.73
N VAL A 284 4.41 -3.30 -4.75
CA VAL A 284 5.36 -2.79 -5.74
C VAL A 284 5.12 -3.53 -7.06
N PRO A 285 4.88 -2.83 -8.19
CA PRO A 285 4.61 -3.46 -9.48
C PRO A 285 5.73 -4.41 -9.90
N ILE A 286 5.38 -5.57 -10.48
CA ILE A 286 6.36 -6.59 -10.82
C ILE A 286 7.36 -6.13 -11.89
N ASN A 287 6.93 -5.32 -12.88
CA ASN A 287 7.84 -4.83 -13.91
C ASN A 287 8.94 -3.93 -13.30
N LEU A 288 8.58 -3.08 -12.33
CA LEU A 288 9.56 -2.30 -11.57
C LEU A 288 10.46 -3.22 -10.74
N ALA A 289 9.88 -4.17 -10.01
CA ALA A 289 10.61 -5.07 -9.13
C ALA A 289 11.62 -5.94 -9.89
N LEU A 290 11.31 -6.38 -11.12
CA LEU A 290 12.22 -7.13 -11.98
C LEU A 290 13.38 -6.28 -12.46
N ASN A 291 13.16 -5.03 -12.86
CA ASN A 291 14.25 -4.12 -13.23
C ASN A 291 15.22 -3.89 -12.06
N ILE A 292 14.68 -3.71 -10.86
CA ILE A 292 15.50 -3.60 -9.64
C ILE A 292 16.26 -4.90 -9.36
N ALA A 293 15.66 -6.06 -9.55
CA ALA A 293 16.32 -7.34 -9.36
C ALA A 293 17.47 -7.54 -10.36
N GLU A 294 17.31 -7.09 -11.60
CA GLU A 294 18.37 -7.13 -12.62
C GLU A 294 19.57 -6.25 -12.19
N ASP A 295 19.34 -5.00 -11.79
CA ASP A 295 20.40 -4.11 -11.28
C ASP A 295 21.12 -4.72 -10.06
N LEU A 296 20.35 -5.33 -9.12
CA LEU A 296 20.92 -5.98 -7.94
C LEU A 296 21.76 -7.21 -8.28
N LEU A 297 21.40 -7.97 -9.33
CA LEU A 297 22.19 -9.11 -9.81
C LEU A 297 23.49 -8.68 -10.47
N ASP A 298 23.49 -7.58 -11.21
CA ASP A 298 24.63 -7.10 -11.95
C ASP A 298 25.67 -6.40 -11.04
N ASP A 299 25.22 -5.46 -10.22
CA ASP A 299 26.08 -4.58 -9.43
C ASP A 299 25.93 -4.73 -7.91
N GLY A 300 24.92 -5.47 -7.43
CA GLY A 300 24.55 -5.54 -6.03
C GLY A 300 23.93 -4.25 -5.47
N LEU A 301 23.77 -3.24 -6.31
CA LEU A 301 23.30 -1.89 -5.98
C LEU A 301 22.39 -1.36 -7.10
N VAL A 302 21.44 -0.51 -6.73
CA VAL A 302 20.56 0.18 -7.69
C VAL A 302 20.95 1.65 -7.79
N PHE A 303 21.11 2.15 -9.03
CA PHE A 303 21.42 3.55 -9.29
C PHE A 303 20.16 4.31 -9.72
N HIS A 304 19.63 5.12 -8.82
CA HIS A 304 18.49 5.99 -9.12
C HIS A 304 18.95 7.29 -9.77
N ALA A 305 18.27 7.69 -10.85
CA ALA A 305 18.53 8.98 -11.47
C ALA A 305 18.10 10.12 -10.54
N PHE A 306 18.97 11.11 -10.37
CA PHE A 306 18.71 12.31 -9.57
C PHE A 306 18.79 13.56 -10.45
N LEU A 307 17.65 14.26 -10.61
CA LEU A 307 17.58 15.48 -11.42
C LEU A 307 18.00 16.75 -10.66
N GLY A 308 18.04 16.71 -9.32
CA GLY A 308 18.38 17.87 -8.49
C GLY A 308 17.40 19.04 -8.60
N ILE A 309 16.14 18.76 -8.93
CA ILE A 309 15.08 19.76 -9.07
C ILE A 309 14.12 19.67 -7.88
N LEU A 310 13.89 20.79 -7.21
CA LEU A 310 12.81 20.92 -6.25
C LEU A 310 11.58 21.46 -6.99
N GLY A 311 10.57 20.60 -7.17
CA GLY A 311 9.28 20.96 -7.73
C GLY A 311 8.29 21.32 -6.62
N ALA A 312 7.50 22.38 -6.80
CA ALA A 312 6.33 22.66 -5.98
C ALA A 312 5.09 22.60 -6.86
N GLN A 313 4.02 21.98 -6.36
CA GLN A 313 2.72 22.07 -7.03
C GLN A 313 2.18 23.49 -6.86
N HIS A 314 2.11 24.22 -7.96
CA HIS A 314 1.43 25.51 -8.01
C HIS A 314 0.08 25.32 -8.71
N PHE A 315 -0.99 25.65 -8.01
CA PHE A 315 -2.33 25.69 -8.60
C PHE A 315 -3.06 26.91 -8.11
N GLU A 316 -3.85 27.51 -8.99
CA GLU A 316 -4.79 28.57 -8.66
C GLU A 316 -6.21 27.97 -8.57
N ILE A 317 -7.02 28.52 -7.67
CA ILE A 317 -8.43 28.16 -7.60
C ILE A 317 -9.17 29.13 -8.51
N ALA A 318 -9.74 28.63 -9.61
CA ALA A 318 -10.59 29.43 -10.48
C ALA A 318 -11.85 29.92 -9.74
N ALA A 319 -12.52 30.93 -10.27
CA ALA A 319 -13.69 31.54 -9.66
C ALA A 319 -14.88 30.56 -9.44
N ASP A 320 -14.90 29.46 -10.18
CA ASP A 320 -15.86 28.34 -10.04
C ASP A 320 -15.43 27.27 -9.02
N GLY A 321 -14.28 27.43 -8.35
CA GLY A 321 -13.73 26.49 -7.40
C GLY A 321 -12.90 25.35 -8.03
N ALA A 322 -12.72 25.33 -9.35
CA ALA A 322 -11.87 24.35 -10.02
C ALA A 322 -10.38 24.62 -9.74
N ARG A 323 -9.58 23.55 -9.64
CA ARG A 323 -8.12 23.66 -9.59
C ARG A 323 -7.58 23.84 -11.02
N VAL A 324 -6.89 24.92 -11.25
CA VAL A 324 -6.20 25.18 -12.52
C VAL A 324 -4.71 25.00 -12.29
N PHE A 325 -4.09 24.11 -13.05
CA PHE A 325 -2.63 23.96 -13.09
C PHE A 325 -2.09 24.97 -14.11
N GLN A 326 -1.13 25.79 -13.71
CA GLN A 326 -0.35 26.58 -14.65
C GLN A 326 0.76 25.67 -15.21
N GLU A 327 0.81 25.56 -16.55
CA GLU A 327 1.90 24.93 -17.30
C GLU A 327 3.19 25.74 -17.25
#